data_34404f30937983179182bd01440c9051
#
_entry.id   34404f30937983179182bd01440c9051
#
_cell.length_a   1.000
_cell.length_b   1.000
_cell.length_c   1.000
_cell.angle_alpha   90.00
_cell.angle_beta   90.00
_cell.angle_gamma   90.00
#
_symmetry.space_group_name_H-M   'P 1'
#
loop_
_entity.id
_entity.type
_entity.pdbx_description
1 polymer ?
#
loop_
_entity_poly.entity_id
_entity_poly.type
_entity_poly.pdbx_seq_one_letter_code
_entity_poly.pdbx_strand_id
1 'polypeptide(L)'
;YTVGAWMDEWFENYAKIKVRPSSHQTYRGYIDNHIKPNIGKIPLEKLTSLELQKLYKKLLEKGRVDRIESKHQAKGLSPKTVQNIHQIIASAMKLAKEQKIIASDPTEGCALPKLEHREMKTLPVEQLTSFLREAKESGVFEMYYVELATGLRRGELLGLKWEDIDFEHGSLRVKRQIARIDGEIVEAPLKTKNSYRTLPLAEDTI
;
A
#
# COMPACT_ATOMS: atom_id res chain seq x y z
N TYR A 1 -28.00 -3.30 -9.91
CA TYR A 1 -27.02 -3.12 -8.84
C TYR A 1 -27.00 -1.69 -8.33
N THR A 2 -26.67 -1.52 -7.05
CA THR A 2 -26.14 -0.25 -6.54
C THR A 2 -24.62 -0.26 -6.70
N VAL A 3 -23.98 0.93 -6.64
CA VAL A 3 -22.51 1.03 -6.67
C VAL A 3 -21.87 0.18 -5.57
N GLY A 4 -22.41 0.23 -4.34
CA GLY A 4 -21.88 -0.55 -3.22
C GLY A 4 -21.98 -2.06 -3.44
N ALA A 5 -23.12 -2.55 -3.91
CA ALA A 5 -23.32 -3.96 -4.22
C ALA A 5 -22.40 -4.43 -5.36
N TRP A 6 -22.23 -3.61 -6.40
CA TRP A 6 -21.30 -3.92 -7.49
C TRP A 6 -19.85 -3.95 -7.04
N MET A 7 -19.44 -3.01 -6.19
CA MET A 7 -18.08 -3.00 -5.65
C MET A 7 -17.76 -4.23 -4.81
N ASP A 8 -18.73 -4.74 -4.03
CA ASP A 8 -18.58 -5.99 -3.27
C ASP A 8 -18.45 -7.19 -4.21
N GLU A 9 -19.35 -7.30 -5.20
CA GLU A 9 -19.34 -8.36 -6.22
C GLU A 9 -18.03 -8.37 -7.01
N TRP A 10 -17.63 -7.19 -7.49
CA TRP A 10 -16.37 -7.02 -8.21
C TRP A 10 -15.15 -7.41 -7.36
N PHE A 11 -15.13 -7.01 -6.10
CA PHE A 11 -14.00 -7.32 -5.23
C PHE A 11 -13.89 -8.83 -4.98
N GLU A 12 -14.98 -9.47 -4.58
CA GLU A 12 -14.95 -10.89 -4.21
C GLU A 12 -14.68 -11.81 -5.40
N ASN A 13 -15.32 -11.56 -6.55
CA ASN A 13 -15.28 -12.48 -7.68
C ASN A 13 -14.21 -12.16 -8.72
N TYR A 14 -13.68 -10.92 -8.76
CA TYR A 14 -12.74 -10.52 -9.81
C TYR A 14 -11.45 -9.93 -9.28
N ALA A 15 -11.49 -8.99 -8.35
CA ALA A 15 -10.29 -8.32 -7.88
C ALA A 15 -9.44 -9.23 -7.00
N LYS A 16 -10.07 -9.93 -6.08
CA LYS A 16 -9.43 -10.81 -5.09
C LYS A 16 -8.56 -11.90 -5.73
N ILE A 17 -8.97 -12.40 -6.90
CA ILE A 17 -8.23 -13.40 -7.67
C ILE A 17 -6.97 -12.80 -8.32
N LYS A 18 -7.02 -11.50 -8.70
CA LYS A 18 -5.96 -10.82 -9.46
C LYS A 18 -4.93 -10.15 -8.58
N VAL A 19 -5.31 -9.71 -7.38
CA VAL A 19 -4.42 -8.98 -6.47
C VAL A 19 -3.89 -9.88 -5.36
N ARG A 20 -2.71 -9.51 -4.84
CA ARG A 20 -2.09 -10.27 -3.76
C ARG A 20 -2.93 -10.19 -2.47
N PRO A 21 -2.90 -11.24 -1.63
CA PRO A 21 -3.60 -11.23 -0.33
C PRO A 21 -3.28 -10.00 0.52
N SER A 22 -2.03 -9.53 0.53
CA SER A 22 -1.62 -8.30 1.24
C SER A 22 -2.30 -7.02 0.75
N SER A 23 -2.89 -7.03 -0.47
CA SER A 23 -3.64 -5.90 -1.02
C SER A 23 -5.13 -5.97 -0.73
N HIS A 24 -5.67 -7.13 -0.33
CA HIS A 24 -7.11 -7.31 -0.08
C HIS A 24 -7.62 -6.36 0.98
N GLN A 25 -6.91 -6.24 2.10
CA GLN A 25 -7.29 -5.34 3.19
C GLN A 25 -7.31 -3.87 2.74
N THR A 26 -6.36 -3.46 1.89
CA THR A 26 -6.31 -2.09 1.36
C THR A 26 -7.52 -1.83 0.44
N TYR A 27 -7.82 -2.76 -0.47
CA TYR A 27 -8.96 -2.62 -1.39
C TYR A 27 -10.27 -2.58 -0.62
N ARG A 28 -10.46 -3.52 0.31
CA ARG A 28 -11.63 -3.55 1.18
C ARG A 28 -11.76 -2.27 2.00
N GLY A 29 -10.65 -1.78 2.57
CA GLY A 29 -10.63 -0.52 3.30
C GLY A 29 -11.06 0.69 2.44
N TYR A 30 -10.66 0.77 1.18
CA TYR A 30 -11.11 1.83 0.28
C TYR A 30 -12.59 1.69 -0.07
N ILE A 31 -13.08 0.47 -0.30
CA ILE A 31 -14.49 0.21 -0.59
C ILE A 31 -15.37 0.58 0.61
N ASP A 32 -15.06 0.05 1.79
CA ASP A 32 -15.94 0.17 2.95
C ASP A 32 -15.86 1.54 3.62
N ASN A 33 -14.70 2.19 3.64
CA ASN A 33 -14.52 3.47 4.34
C ASN A 33 -14.74 4.68 3.44
N HIS A 34 -14.56 4.56 2.12
CA HIS A 34 -14.57 5.74 1.24
C HIS A 34 -15.59 5.65 0.10
N ILE A 35 -15.78 4.49 -0.52
CA ILE A 35 -16.68 4.35 -1.67
C ILE A 35 -18.11 4.15 -1.20
N LYS A 36 -18.39 3.09 -0.44
CA LYS A 36 -19.75 2.73 0.01
C LYS A 36 -20.45 3.81 0.84
N PRO A 37 -19.78 4.48 1.81
CA PRO A 37 -20.44 5.53 2.61
C PRO A 37 -20.81 6.77 1.81
N ASN A 38 -20.14 7.03 0.69
CA ASN A 38 -20.36 8.24 -0.09
C ASN A 38 -21.26 8.04 -1.31
N ILE A 39 -21.03 6.98 -2.08
CA ILE A 39 -21.74 6.73 -3.35
C ILE A 39 -22.38 5.33 -3.41
N GLY A 40 -22.22 4.50 -2.39
CA GLY A 40 -22.67 3.10 -2.42
C GLY A 40 -24.17 2.90 -2.63
N LYS A 41 -25.02 3.87 -2.27
CA LYS A 41 -26.48 3.81 -2.46
C LYS A 41 -26.95 4.21 -3.86
N ILE A 42 -26.07 4.79 -4.67
CA ILE A 42 -26.42 5.24 -6.04
C ILE A 42 -26.66 4.00 -6.91
N PRO A 43 -27.75 3.93 -7.69
CA PRO A 43 -27.90 2.89 -8.71
C PRO A 43 -26.73 2.96 -9.69
N LEU A 44 -26.15 1.83 -10.04
CA LEU A 44 -24.90 1.76 -10.83
C LEU A 44 -25.05 2.48 -12.19
N GLU A 45 -26.19 2.33 -12.84
CA GLU A 45 -26.51 2.97 -14.12
C GLU A 45 -26.68 4.50 -14.02
N LYS A 46 -26.91 5.03 -12.81
CA LYS A 46 -27.06 6.46 -12.55
C LYS A 46 -25.79 7.14 -12.02
N LEU A 47 -24.70 6.38 -11.84
CA LEU A 47 -23.43 6.94 -11.44
C LEU A 47 -22.86 7.80 -12.59
N THR A 48 -22.53 9.04 -12.29
CA THR A 48 -21.96 9.98 -13.29
C THR A 48 -20.56 10.43 -12.91
N SER A 49 -19.81 10.92 -13.91
CA SER A 49 -18.49 11.53 -13.67
C SER A 49 -18.58 12.70 -12.69
N LEU A 50 -19.70 13.44 -12.69
CA LEU A 50 -19.92 14.55 -11.74
C LEU A 50 -20.01 14.06 -10.29
N GLU A 51 -20.69 12.94 -10.06
CA GLU A 51 -20.78 12.34 -8.71
C GLU A 51 -19.41 11.85 -8.24
N LEU A 52 -18.61 11.26 -9.13
CA LEU A 52 -17.24 10.87 -8.83
C LEU A 52 -16.34 12.08 -8.55
N GLN A 53 -16.51 13.17 -9.31
CA GLN A 53 -15.74 14.40 -9.08
C GLN A 53 -16.07 15.04 -7.72
N LYS A 54 -17.35 15.02 -7.31
CA LYS A 54 -17.76 15.47 -5.97
C LYS A 54 -17.17 14.57 -4.88
N LEU A 55 -17.13 13.26 -5.10
CA LEU A 55 -16.47 12.30 -4.20
C LEU A 55 -14.99 12.64 -4.02
N TYR A 56 -14.24 12.83 -5.11
CA TYR A 56 -12.79 13.11 -5.02
C TYR A 56 -12.51 14.42 -4.29
N LYS A 57 -13.30 15.47 -4.57
CA LYS A 57 -13.21 16.74 -3.83
C LYS A 57 -13.46 16.52 -2.34
N LYS A 58 -14.53 15.82 -1.97
CA LYS A 58 -14.85 15.51 -0.56
C LYS A 58 -13.75 14.72 0.12
N LEU A 59 -13.16 13.74 -0.57
CA LEU A 59 -12.07 12.92 -0.03
C LEU A 59 -10.80 13.74 0.22
N LEU A 60 -10.47 14.68 -0.66
CA LEU A 60 -9.35 15.60 -0.48
C LEU A 60 -9.55 16.54 0.72
N GLU A 61 -10.78 16.97 0.98
CA GLU A 61 -11.08 17.91 2.06
C GLU A 61 -11.29 17.24 3.41
N LYS A 62 -12.04 16.11 3.43
CA LYS A 62 -12.56 15.47 4.66
C LYS A 62 -12.61 13.94 4.58
N GLY A 63 -11.76 13.33 3.75
CA GLY A 63 -11.82 11.90 3.49
C GLY A 63 -11.17 11.03 4.56
N ARG A 64 -10.47 11.59 5.52
CA ARG A 64 -9.75 10.81 6.52
C ARG A 64 -10.72 10.17 7.50
N VAL A 65 -10.60 8.86 7.67
CA VAL A 65 -11.29 8.09 8.69
C VAL A 65 -10.29 7.84 9.82
N ASP A 66 -10.37 8.67 10.85
CA ASP A 66 -9.47 8.57 11.98
C ASP A 66 -10.02 7.57 12.99
N ARG A 67 -9.20 6.61 13.38
CA ARG A 67 -9.46 5.72 14.52
C ARG A 67 -8.93 6.29 15.83
N ILE A 68 -8.03 7.27 15.73
CA ILE A 68 -7.41 7.95 16.87
C ILE A 68 -7.51 9.44 16.58
N GLU A 69 -8.05 10.21 17.51
CA GLU A 69 -8.10 11.67 17.41
C GLU A 69 -6.67 12.24 17.39
N SER A 70 -6.27 12.74 16.24
CA SER A 70 -5.00 13.44 16.08
C SER A 70 -5.26 14.90 15.74
N LYS A 71 -4.96 15.79 16.68
CA LYS A 71 -5.16 17.24 16.55
C LYS A 71 -4.29 17.89 15.44
N HIS A 72 -3.26 17.19 14.99
CA HIS A 72 -2.25 17.74 14.07
C HIS A 72 -2.30 17.16 12.64
N GLN A 73 -3.25 16.30 12.33
CA GLN A 73 -3.32 15.68 11.00
C GLN A 73 -4.39 16.32 10.13
N ALA A 74 -4.08 16.48 8.83
CA ALA A 74 -5.03 17.00 7.86
C ALA A 74 -6.27 16.09 7.78
N LYS A 75 -7.47 16.68 7.70
CA LYS A 75 -8.73 15.94 7.61
C LYS A 75 -8.94 15.27 6.25
N GLY A 76 -8.23 15.69 5.23
CA GLY A 76 -8.31 15.15 3.87
C GLY A 76 -7.37 13.99 3.62
N LEU A 77 -7.65 13.23 2.56
CA LEU A 77 -6.75 12.21 2.03
C LEU A 77 -5.67 12.83 1.14
N SER A 78 -4.53 12.16 1.03
CA SER A 78 -3.50 12.59 0.07
C SER A 78 -3.98 12.45 -1.37
N PRO A 79 -3.48 13.28 -2.31
CA PRO A 79 -3.74 13.14 -3.75
C PRO A 79 -3.50 11.71 -4.25
N LYS A 80 -2.44 11.06 -3.79
CA LYS A 80 -2.11 9.67 -4.15
C LYS A 80 -3.17 8.68 -3.68
N THR A 81 -3.70 8.85 -2.48
CA THR A 81 -4.76 7.99 -1.95
C THR A 81 -6.06 8.13 -2.77
N VAL A 82 -6.42 9.37 -3.13
CA VAL A 82 -7.60 9.63 -3.98
C VAL A 82 -7.42 8.99 -5.37
N GLN A 83 -6.22 9.10 -5.97
CA GLN A 83 -5.93 8.40 -7.22
C GLN A 83 -6.03 6.88 -7.10
N ASN A 84 -5.56 6.29 -5.99
CA ASN A 84 -5.68 4.85 -5.76
C ASN A 84 -7.16 4.42 -5.64
N ILE A 85 -7.98 5.21 -4.96
CA ILE A 85 -9.45 4.97 -4.88
C ILE A 85 -10.07 5.06 -6.26
N HIS A 86 -9.71 6.07 -7.06
CA HIS A 86 -10.16 6.19 -8.44
C HIS A 86 -9.81 4.95 -9.28
N GLN A 87 -8.58 4.45 -9.19
CA GLN A 87 -8.14 3.27 -9.94
C GLN A 87 -8.98 2.03 -9.61
N ILE A 88 -9.37 1.86 -8.35
CA ILE A 88 -10.25 0.76 -7.93
C ILE A 88 -11.66 0.94 -8.53
N ILE A 89 -12.24 2.14 -8.45
CA ILE A 89 -13.53 2.45 -9.06
C ILE A 89 -13.45 2.22 -10.58
N ALA A 90 -12.44 2.75 -11.25
CA ALA A 90 -12.27 2.62 -12.70
C ALA A 90 -12.16 1.15 -13.15
N SER A 91 -11.40 0.34 -12.40
CA SER A 91 -11.30 -1.09 -12.68
C SER A 91 -12.65 -1.81 -12.56
N ALA A 92 -13.45 -1.46 -11.56
CA ALA A 92 -14.78 -2.03 -11.35
C ALA A 92 -15.79 -1.55 -12.41
N MET A 93 -15.77 -0.25 -12.77
CA MET A 93 -16.67 0.34 -13.78
C MET A 93 -16.33 -0.17 -15.19
N LYS A 94 -15.06 -0.29 -15.52
CA LYS A 94 -14.61 -0.88 -16.78
C LYS A 94 -15.17 -2.30 -16.96
N LEU A 95 -15.09 -3.13 -15.93
CA LEU A 95 -15.67 -4.48 -15.98
C LEU A 95 -17.19 -4.45 -16.12
N ALA A 96 -17.89 -3.55 -15.40
CA ALA A 96 -19.32 -3.39 -15.52
C ALA A 96 -19.75 -3.00 -16.96
N LYS A 97 -18.98 -2.13 -17.62
CA LYS A 97 -19.16 -1.77 -19.04
C LYS A 97 -18.91 -2.96 -19.97
N GLU A 98 -17.82 -3.70 -19.77
CA GLU A 98 -17.50 -4.91 -20.54
C GLU A 98 -18.58 -5.97 -20.44
N GLN A 99 -19.16 -6.14 -19.25
CA GLN A 99 -20.28 -7.05 -18.98
C GLN A 99 -21.66 -6.48 -19.38
N LYS A 100 -21.71 -5.29 -19.96
CA LYS A 100 -22.95 -4.60 -20.38
C LYS A 100 -23.93 -4.33 -19.23
N ILE A 101 -23.46 -4.23 -18.01
CA ILE A 101 -24.25 -3.83 -16.83
C ILE A 101 -24.50 -2.33 -16.85
N ILE A 102 -23.54 -1.55 -17.37
CA ILE A 102 -23.66 -0.11 -17.63
C ILE A 102 -23.31 0.18 -19.11
N ALA A 103 -23.93 1.22 -19.66
CA ALA A 103 -23.71 1.62 -21.05
C ALA A 103 -22.39 2.39 -21.27
N SER A 104 -21.97 3.18 -20.29
CA SER A 104 -20.77 4.00 -20.35
C SER A 104 -20.01 3.95 -19.04
N ASP A 105 -18.70 4.16 -19.10
CA ASP A 105 -17.85 4.21 -17.91
C ASP A 105 -17.87 5.61 -17.30
N PRO A 106 -18.41 5.81 -16.08
CA PRO A 106 -18.48 7.13 -15.46
C PRO A 106 -17.11 7.65 -14.98
N THR A 107 -16.07 6.83 -15.03
CA THR A 107 -14.72 7.27 -14.62
C THR A 107 -13.96 7.96 -15.76
N GLU A 108 -14.41 7.76 -17.02
CA GLU A 108 -13.85 8.43 -18.19
C GLU A 108 -14.05 9.95 -18.06
N GLY A 109 -12.97 10.71 -18.23
CA GLY A 109 -13.00 12.18 -18.17
C GLY A 109 -12.98 12.77 -16.73
N CYS A 110 -12.85 11.98 -15.67
CA CYS A 110 -12.65 12.51 -14.34
C CYS A 110 -11.30 13.20 -14.19
N ALA A 111 -11.30 14.43 -13.63
CA ALA A 111 -10.07 15.13 -13.28
C ALA A 111 -9.51 14.61 -11.96
N LEU A 112 -8.27 14.15 -11.99
CA LEU A 112 -7.59 13.65 -10.81
C LEU A 112 -6.64 14.69 -10.21
N PRO A 113 -6.43 14.71 -8.89
CA PRO A 113 -5.51 15.61 -8.25
C PRO A 113 -4.07 15.34 -8.74
N LYS A 114 -3.31 16.41 -8.97
CA LYS A 114 -1.89 16.31 -9.34
C LYS A 114 -1.08 15.76 -8.15
N LEU A 115 -0.10 14.92 -8.45
CA LEU A 115 0.87 14.45 -7.47
C LEU A 115 2.00 15.46 -7.40
N GLU A 116 2.27 15.94 -6.21
CA GLU A 116 3.50 16.69 -5.94
C GLU A 116 4.63 15.68 -5.72
N HIS A 117 5.70 15.81 -6.47
CA HIS A 117 6.92 15.07 -6.23
C HIS A 117 7.62 15.71 -5.01
N ARG A 118 7.69 14.96 -3.92
CA ARG A 118 8.47 15.38 -2.75
C ARG A 118 9.76 14.59 -2.72
N GLU A 119 10.86 15.30 -2.63
CA GLU A 119 12.15 14.66 -2.40
C GLU A 119 12.14 13.91 -1.07
N MET A 120 12.69 12.71 -1.08
CA MET A 120 12.86 11.92 0.14
C MET A 120 13.93 12.56 0.99
N LYS A 121 13.60 12.87 2.24
CA LYS A 121 14.58 13.32 3.22
C LYS A 121 15.39 12.12 3.70
N THR A 122 16.69 12.20 3.57
CA THR A 122 17.63 11.24 4.15
C THR A 122 18.12 11.78 5.50
N LEU A 123 18.53 10.87 6.40
CA LEU A 123 19.14 11.24 7.67
C LEU A 123 20.56 11.75 7.42
N PRO A 124 20.94 12.93 7.90
CA PRO A 124 22.33 13.35 7.95
C PRO A 124 23.18 12.40 8.82
N VAL A 125 24.50 12.39 8.58
CA VAL A 125 25.42 11.48 9.31
C VAL A 125 25.34 11.65 10.82
N GLU A 126 25.22 12.89 11.30
CA GLU A 126 25.11 13.21 12.72
C GLU A 126 23.83 12.62 13.35
N GLN A 127 22.74 12.67 12.62
CA GLN A 127 21.47 12.07 13.06
C GLN A 127 21.51 10.55 13.00
N LEU A 128 22.21 9.98 12.01
CA LEU A 128 22.40 8.53 11.89
C LEU A 128 23.20 7.98 13.09
N THR A 129 24.26 8.64 13.50
CA THR A 129 25.06 8.27 14.68
C THR A 129 24.20 8.30 15.95
N SER A 130 23.39 9.34 16.11
CA SER A 130 22.49 9.46 17.27
C SER A 130 21.40 8.38 17.25
N PHE A 131 20.85 8.05 16.07
CA PHE A 131 19.89 6.99 15.88
C PHE A 131 20.45 5.61 16.24
N LEU A 132 21.66 5.28 15.80
CA LEU A 132 22.29 4.00 16.12
C LEU A 132 22.63 3.87 17.60
N ARG A 133 23.00 4.96 18.28
CA ARG A 133 23.19 4.97 19.73
C ARG A 133 21.88 4.66 20.47
N GLU A 134 20.78 5.31 20.10
CA GLU A 134 19.45 5.06 20.67
C GLU A 134 18.99 3.62 20.41
N ALA A 135 19.24 3.11 19.19
CA ALA A 135 18.95 1.73 18.83
C ALA A 135 19.71 0.73 19.71
N LYS A 136 20.97 1.06 20.08
CA LYS A 136 21.79 0.25 20.98
C LYS A 136 21.23 0.23 22.39
N GLU A 137 20.85 1.40 22.91
CA GLU A 137 20.22 1.52 24.24
C GLU A 137 18.88 0.78 24.31
N SER A 138 18.16 0.74 23.20
CA SER A 138 16.86 0.04 23.05
C SER A 138 16.98 -1.47 22.74
N GLY A 139 18.21 -2.00 22.57
CA GLY A 139 18.45 -3.43 22.27
C GLY A 139 18.05 -3.88 20.87
N VAL A 140 18.03 -2.97 19.90
CA VAL A 140 17.65 -3.24 18.49
C VAL A 140 18.73 -2.78 17.49
N PHE A 141 19.95 -2.57 17.96
CA PHE A 141 21.07 -2.04 17.19
C PHE A 141 21.40 -2.94 15.98
N GLU A 142 21.57 -4.25 16.20
CA GLU A 142 21.99 -5.20 15.19
C GLU A 142 20.99 -5.24 14.03
N MET A 143 19.70 -5.18 14.35
CA MET A 143 18.63 -5.16 13.35
C MET A 143 18.75 -3.94 12.42
N TYR A 144 18.89 -2.75 12.99
CA TYR A 144 19.01 -1.51 12.22
C TYR A 144 20.36 -1.39 11.52
N TYR A 145 21.43 -1.89 12.14
CA TYR A 145 22.75 -1.90 11.52
C TYR A 145 22.76 -2.74 10.24
N VAL A 146 22.22 -3.96 10.29
CA VAL A 146 22.07 -4.83 9.10
C VAL A 146 21.15 -4.18 8.06
N GLU A 147 20.04 -3.53 8.47
CA GLU A 147 19.15 -2.85 7.52
C GLU A 147 19.87 -1.71 6.80
N LEU A 148 20.65 -0.90 7.50
CA LEU A 148 21.43 0.21 6.93
C LEU A 148 22.55 -0.30 6.02
N ALA A 149 23.28 -1.33 6.43
CA ALA A 149 24.38 -1.90 5.66
C ALA A 149 23.91 -2.60 4.37
N THR A 150 22.73 -3.20 4.38
CA THR A 150 22.24 -4.05 3.28
C THR A 150 21.15 -3.39 2.42
N GLY A 151 20.47 -2.36 2.93
CA GLY A 151 19.31 -1.77 2.28
C GLY A 151 18.11 -2.72 2.14
N LEU A 152 18.00 -3.70 3.01
CA LEU A 152 16.86 -4.62 3.04
C LEU A 152 15.58 -3.89 3.38
N ARG A 153 14.48 -4.32 2.77
CA ARG A 153 13.16 -3.86 3.23
C ARG A 153 12.84 -4.54 4.56
N ARG A 154 12.12 -3.85 5.46
CA ARG A 154 11.74 -4.39 6.77
C ARG A 154 11.22 -5.84 6.72
N GLY A 155 10.34 -6.16 5.76
CA GLY A 155 9.81 -7.52 5.62
C GLY A 155 10.86 -8.54 5.18
N GLU A 156 11.82 -8.15 4.35
CA GLU A 156 12.95 -8.97 3.92
C GLU A 156 13.89 -9.24 5.10
N LEU A 157 14.23 -8.20 5.86
CA LEU A 157 15.06 -8.30 7.06
C LEU A 157 14.46 -9.26 8.09
N LEU A 158 13.18 -9.09 8.42
CA LEU A 158 12.48 -9.98 9.36
C LEU A 158 12.29 -11.41 8.85
N GLY A 159 12.44 -11.62 7.54
CA GLY A 159 12.36 -12.94 6.90
C GLY A 159 13.69 -13.65 6.75
N LEU A 160 14.80 -13.06 7.22
CA LEU A 160 16.12 -13.69 7.15
C LEU A 160 16.21 -14.92 8.05
N LYS A 161 16.94 -15.92 7.57
CA LYS A 161 17.31 -17.12 8.32
C LYS A 161 18.82 -17.30 8.24
N TRP A 162 19.40 -17.96 9.20
CA TRP A 162 20.84 -18.25 9.22
C TRP A 162 21.32 -18.98 7.96
N GLU A 163 20.52 -19.83 7.38
CA GLU A 163 20.79 -20.52 6.11
C GLU A 163 20.88 -19.61 4.87
N ASP A 164 20.48 -18.35 4.99
CA ASP A 164 20.56 -17.35 3.91
C ASP A 164 21.89 -16.61 3.90
N ILE A 165 22.71 -16.78 4.94
CA ILE A 165 24.02 -16.12 5.10
C ILE A 165 25.12 -17.13 4.78
N ASP A 166 25.98 -16.74 3.87
CA ASP A 166 27.22 -17.47 3.56
C ASP A 166 28.37 -16.69 4.22
N PHE A 167 28.80 -17.17 5.37
CA PHE A 167 29.86 -16.55 6.16
C PHE A 167 31.24 -16.73 5.51
N GLU A 168 31.43 -17.78 4.73
CA GLU A 168 32.71 -18.05 4.05
C GLU A 168 32.94 -17.06 2.90
N HIS A 169 31.89 -16.77 2.14
CA HIS A 169 31.95 -15.85 1.00
C HIS A 169 31.42 -14.45 1.32
N GLY A 170 31.05 -14.15 2.56
CA GLY A 170 30.53 -12.85 2.97
C GLY A 170 29.32 -12.41 2.15
N SER A 171 28.31 -13.27 2.02
CA SER A 171 27.14 -12.95 1.22
C SER A 171 25.81 -13.33 1.87
N LEU A 172 24.75 -12.60 1.52
CA LEU A 172 23.40 -12.79 2.03
C LEU A 172 22.41 -12.94 0.87
N ARG A 173 21.56 -13.96 0.92
CA ARG A 173 20.54 -14.22 -0.11
C ARG A 173 19.15 -13.82 0.38
N VAL A 174 18.50 -12.90 -0.34
CA VAL A 174 17.13 -12.46 -0.04
C VAL A 174 16.16 -13.37 -0.78
N LYS A 175 15.46 -14.26 -0.05
CA LYS A 175 14.58 -15.29 -0.62
C LYS A 175 13.11 -15.13 -0.23
N ARG A 176 12.81 -14.48 0.88
CA ARG A 176 11.47 -14.36 1.46
C ARG A 176 11.26 -13.06 2.19
N GLN A 177 10.06 -12.81 2.61
CA GLN A 177 9.72 -11.69 3.49
C GLN A 177 8.69 -12.12 4.52
N ILE A 178 8.66 -11.42 5.64
CA ILE A 178 7.56 -11.50 6.60
C ILE A 178 6.54 -10.40 6.25
N ALA A 179 5.28 -10.79 6.19
CA ALA A 179 4.16 -9.88 5.95
C ALA A 179 3.05 -10.12 6.99
N ARG A 180 2.26 -9.08 7.25
CA ARG A 180 1.04 -9.21 8.03
C ARG A 180 -0.14 -9.29 7.08
N ILE A 181 -0.84 -10.42 7.06
CA ILE A 181 -2.02 -10.68 6.22
C ILE A 181 -3.17 -11.09 7.13
N ASP A 182 -4.29 -10.41 7.04
CA ASP A 182 -5.50 -10.63 7.85
C ASP A 182 -5.24 -10.66 9.38
N GLY A 183 -4.25 -9.88 9.81
CA GLY A 183 -3.85 -9.78 11.21
C GLY A 183 -2.76 -10.76 11.63
N GLU A 184 -2.49 -11.79 10.86
CA GLU A 184 -1.48 -12.80 11.13
C GLU A 184 -0.13 -12.46 10.50
N ILE A 185 0.95 -12.86 11.18
CA ILE A 185 2.31 -12.74 10.69
C ILE A 185 2.63 -14.01 9.88
N VAL A 186 2.92 -13.84 8.60
CA VAL A 186 3.17 -14.96 7.69
C VAL A 186 4.47 -14.76 6.90
N GLU A 187 5.13 -15.87 6.61
CA GLU A 187 6.19 -15.92 5.62
C GLU A 187 5.55 -15.83 4.22
N ALA A 188 6.02 -14.88 3.39
CA ALA A 188 5.47 -14.62 2.07
C ALA A 188 6.59 -14.55 1.02
N PRO A 189 6.29 -14.89 -0.25
CA PRO A 189 7.23 -14.71 -1.35
C PRO A 189 7.53 -13.23 -1.57
N LEU A 190 8.67 -12.92 -2.14
CA LEU A 190 9.06 -11.57 -2.48
C LEU A 190 8.13 -10.95 -3.53
N LYS A 191 8.05 -9.61 -3.55
CA LYS A 191 7.09 -8.87 -4.36
C LYS A 191 7.28 -9.06 -5.87
N THR A 192 8.52 -9.16 -6.33
CA THR A 192 8.88 -9.31 -7.76
C THR A 192 10.02 -10.30 -7.91
N LYS A 193 10.22 -10.84 -9.12
CA LYS A 193 11.38 -11.68 -9.44
C LYS A 193 12.71 -10.96 -9.13
N ASN A 194 12.79 -9.67 -9.42
CA ASN A 194 14.01 -8.86 -9.17
C ASN A 194 14.25 -8.57 -7.68
N SER A 195 13.33 -8.92 -6.80
CA SER A 195 13.54 -8.80 -5.36
C SER A 195 14.39 -9.94 -4.82
N TYR A 196 14.44 -11.10 -5.51
CA TYR A 196 15.36 -12.20 -5.22
C TYR A 196 16.76 -11.80 -5.64
N ARG A 197 17.65 -11.65 -4.67
CA ARG A 197 19.00 -11.17 -4.92
C ARG A 197 19.98 -11.68 -3.88
N THR A 198 21.25 -11.68 -4.23
CA THR A 198 22.37 -11.89 -3.30
C THR A 198 23.07 -10.55 -3.09
N LEU A 199 23.35 -10.22 -1.85
CA LEU A 199 24.03 -9.01 -1.43
C LEU A 199 25.39 -9.40 -0.84
N PRO A 200 26.49 -8.70 -1.17
CA PRO A 200 27.72 -8.84 -0.43
C PRO A 200 27.54 -8.24 0.98
N LEU A 201 28.17 -8.84 1.96
CA LEU A 201 28.29 -8.32 3.32
C LEU A 201 29.68 -7.78 3.53
N ALA A 202 29.80 -6.61 4.12
CA ALA A 202 31.08 -6.08 4.56
C ALA A 202 31.58 -6.87 5.78
N GLU A 203 32.90 -6.92 6.00
CA GLU A 203 33.50 -7.66 7.13
C GLU A 203 32.97 -7.21 8.48
N ASP A 204 32.66 -5.92 8.62
CA ASP A 204 32.10 -5.34 9.85
C ASP A 204 30.59 -5.62 10.05
N THR A 205 29.96 -6.23 9.07
CA THR A 205 28.54 -6.64 9.12
C THR A 205 28.39 -8.13 9.43
N ILE A 206 29.44 -8.90 9.28
CA ILE A 206 29.51 -10.33 9.58
C ILE A 206 29.90 -10.57 11.04
#